data_75be1151db6806f1234c4398efa2bccc
#
_entry.id   75be1151db6806f1234c4398efa2bccc
#
_cell.length_a   1.000
_cell.length_b   1.000
_cell.length_c   1.000
_cell.angle_alpha   90.00
_cell.angle_beta   90.00
_cell.angle_gamma   90.00
#
_symmetry.space_group_name_H-M   'P 1'
#
loop_
_entity.id
_entity.type
_entity.pdbx_description
1 polymer ?
#
loop_
_entity_poly.entity_id
_entity_poly.type
_entity_poly.pdbx_seq_one_letter_code
_entity_poly.pdbx_strand_id
1 'polypeptide(L)'
;MVPGPRRPCRFAHPSEVSMSLSDALRSELDGLVNDNQVVLFMKGNRRFPRCGFSATVVGILDELLEDYRTVDVLDRQDVREGVKAYSDWPTIPQLYIGGEFQGGCDIVREMAGSGELHKALGIEIEDVAAPNITITDSAAAVFKAALADGGGPLRFRVSARFQYDLAFDQKGGLDLEVESNGVTLILDRSSAKRAEGTVIDYEKSAMGEGFRISNPGEPAKVRQVSPTALKGWLDEGKDVALFDVRTAEERAIAAIAGAVHLDEAGRSTLAGLAKDAVIVLHCHHGMRSQQAAEQIVAEGYRNVFNLSGGIDAWSAKIDESVARY
;
A
#
# COMPACT_ATOMS: atom_id res chain seq x y z
N MET A 1 -14.99 39.39 65.77
CA MET A 1 -13.67 38.94 65.21
C MET A 1 -13.95 38.18 63.93
N VAL A 2 -13.81 38.87 62.78
CA VAL A 2 -14.10 38.33 61.44
C VAL A 2 -12.79 37.80 60.83
N PRO A 3 -12.70 36.55 60.33
CA PRO A 3 -11.49 36.06 59.72
C PRO A 3 -11.31 36.64 58.31
N GLY A 4 -10.12 37.17 58.05
CA GLY A 4 -9.73 37.75 56.76
C GLY A 4 -9.58 36.74 55.61
N PRO A 5 -9.59 37.23 54.36
CA PRO A 5 -9.60 36.38 53.18
C PRO A 5 -8.29 35.61 52.99
N ARG A 6 -8.40 34.29 52.76
CA ARG A 6 -7.28 33.41 52.41
C ARG A 6 -6.75 33.75 51.03
N ARG A 7 -5.43 33.96 50.90
CA ARG A 7 -4.74 34.15 49.62
C ARG A 7 -4.82 32.85 48.79
N PRO A 8 -5.07 32.93 47.47
CA PRO A 8 -5.03 31.76 46.62
C PRO A 8 -3.57 31.28 46.46
N CYS A 9 -3.37 29.94 46.62
CA CYS A 9 -2.13 29.29 46.27
C CYS A 9 -1.84 29.48 44.78
N ARG A 10 -0.74 30.16 44.46
CA ARG A 10 -0.16 30.15 43.12
C ARG A 10 0.38 28.74 42.85
N PHE A 11 -0.30 27.99 42.00
CA PHE A 11 0.32 26.87 41.34
C PHE A 11 1.42 27.43 40.42
N ALA A 12 2.65 27.14 40.74
CA ALA A 12 3.77 27.36 39.86
C ALA A 12 3.56 26.45 38.64
N HIS A 13 3.32 27.01 37.46
CA HIS A 13 3.45 26.31 36.21
C HIS A 13 4.92 25.85 36.12
N PRO A 14 5.19 24.57 35.75
CA PRO A 14 6.55 24.18 35.42
C PRO A 14 6.99 25.07 34.25
N SER A 15 8.08 25.78 34.47
CA SER A 15 8.76 26.56 33.45
C SER A 15 9.00 25.68 32.24
N GLU A 16 8.36 26.00 31.10
CA GLU A 16 8.78 25.52 29.80
C GLU A 16 10.24 25.88 29.65
N VAL A 17 11.08 24.85 29.75
CA VAL A 17 12.50 24.94 29.37
C VAL A 17 12.46 25.07 27.84
N SER A 18 12.44 26.29 27.34
CA SER A 18 12.77 26.59 25.95
C SER A 18 14.22 26.09 25.77
N MET A 19 14.36 24.87 25.27
CA MET A 19 15.67 24.38 24.85
C MET A 19 16.09 25.23 23.65
N SER A 20 16.92 26.24 23.91
CA SER A 20 17.53 27.01 22.84
C SER A 20 18.36 26.04 22.00
N LEU A 21 18.10 26.06 20.69
CA LEU A 21 18.86 25.27 19.71
C LEU A 21 20.35 25.62 19.86
N SER A 22 21.20 24.62 20.15
CA SER A 22 22.66 24.87 20.26
C SER A 22 23.22 25.27 18.89
N ASP A 23 24.26 26.12 18.88
CA ASP A 23 24.89 26.58 17.64
C ASP A 23 25.39 25.39 16.80
N ALA A 24 25.92 24.33 17.43
CA ALA A 24 26.37 23.13 16.75
C ALA A 24 25.22 22.38 16.05
N LEU A 25 24.07 22.21 16.74
CA LEU A 25 22.90 21.53 16.14
C LEU A 25 22.24 22.40 15.08
N ARG A 26 22.22 23.73 15.28
CA ARG A 26 21.74 24.66 14.23
C ARG A 26 22.59 24.52 12.97
N SER A 27 23.92 24.53 13.09
CA SER A 27 24.82 24.37 11.95
C SER A 27 24.67 23.00 11.25
N GLU A 28 24.39 21.93 12.01
CA GLU A 28 24.08 20.61 11.43
C GLU A 28 22.76 20.65 10.63
N LEU A 29 21.71 21.24 11.19
CA LEU A 29 20.40 21.37 10.51
C LEU A 29 20.51 22.27 9.27
N ASP A 30 21.23 23.40 9.37
CA ASP A 30 21.51 24.27 8.22
C ASP A 30 22.23 23.49 7.10
N GLY A 31 23.23 22.65 7.42
CA GLY A 31 23.88 21.80 6.45
C GLY A 31 22.92 20.79 5.81
N LEU A 32 22.14 20.06 6.64
CA LEU A 32 21.18 19.10 6.12
C LEU A 32 20.17 19.73 5.16
N VAL A 33 19.63 20.90 5.51
CA VAL A 33 18.57 21.58 4.77
C VAL A 33 19.10 22.27 3.50
N ASN A 34 20.31 22.86 3.53
CA ASN A 34 20.86 23.61 2.40
C ASN A 34 21.67 22.76 1.43
N ASP A 35 22.28 21.64 1.89
CA ASP A 35 23.08 20.76 1.02
C ASP A 35 22.21 19.79 0.21
N ASN A 36 20.90 19.73 0.48
CA ASN A 36 19.97 18.83 -0.21
C ASN A 36 18.78 19.63 -0.74
N GLN A 37 18.42 19.40 -2.01
CA GLN A 37 17.28 20.08 -2.62
C GLN A 37 15.96 19.77 -1.92
N VAL A 38 15.77 18.51 -1.46
CA VAL A 38 14.58 18.08 -0.74
C VAL A 38 14.99 17.28 0.49
N VAL A 39 14.52 17.69 1.67
CA VAL A 39 14.78 17.01 2.95
C VAL A 39 13.47 16.77 3.69
N LEU A 40 13.26 15.53 4.08
CA LEU A 40 12.12 15.14 4.92
C LEU A 40 12.62 14.66 6.28
N PHE A 41 12.34 15.43 7.33
CA PHE A 41 12.47 14.95 8.70
C PHE A 41 11.24 14.13 9.06
N MET A 42 11.42 12.85 9.39
CA MET A 42 10.32 11.91 9.54
C MET A 42 10.56 10.90 10.67
N LYS A 43 9.53 10.15 11.03
CA LYS A 43 9.64 9.00 11.94
C LYS A 43 9.84 7.72 11.13
N GLY A 44 10.98 7.06 11.30
CA GLY A 44 11.44 5.95 10.48
C GLY A 44 12.18 6.44 9.22
N ASN A 45 12.21 5.61 8.19
CA ASN A 45 12.87 5.94 6.93
C ASN A 45 11.91 5.74 5.74
N ARG A 46 12.35 6.12 4.52
CA ARG A 46 11.56 6.03 3.28
C ARG A 46 10.97 4.64 3.05
N ARG A 47 11.72 3.55 3.35
CA ARG A 47 11.25 2.17 3.14
C ARG A 47 10.33 1.68 4.26
N PHE A 48 10.54 2.16 5.49
CA PHE A 48 9.82 1.74 6.69
C PHE A 48 9.41 2.96 7.52
N PRO A 49 8.41 3.75 7.08
CA PRO A 49 7.85 4.83 7.88
C PRO A 49 7.19 4.26 9.15
N ARG A 50 7.51 4.85 10.32
CA ARG A 50 6.96 4.41 11.61
C ARG A 50 5.80 5.27 12.10
N CYS A 51 5.19 6.06 11.23
CA CYS A 51 4.06 6.93 11.54
C CYS A 51 3.23 7.16 10.28
N GLY A 52 1.90 7.12 10.40
CA GLY A 52 0.98 7.32 9.27
C GLY A 52 1.19 8.66 8.56
N PHE A 53 1.40 9.75 9.31
CA PHE A 53 1.69 11.06 8.72
C PHE A 53 3.00 11.07 7.92
N SER A 54 4.04 10.41 8.44
CA SER A 54 5.31 10.25 7.70
C SER A 54 5.12 9.40 6.45
N ALA A 55 4.35 8.31 6.54
CA ALA A 55 4.04 7.45 5.39
C ALA A 55 3.28 8.20 4.30
N THR A 56 2.35 9.08 4.66
CA THR A 56 1.61 9.91 3.72
C THR A 56 2.55 10.84 2.94
N VAL A 57 3.45 11.56 3.62
CA VAL A 57 4.39 12.47 2.94
C VAL A 57 5.39 11.71 2.08
N VAL A 58 5.91 10.56 2.56
CA VAL A 58 6.74 9.66 1.76
C VAL A 58 6.00 9.23 0.48
N GLY A 59 4.74 8.78 0.60
CA GLY A 59 3.95 8.38 -0.57
C GLY A 59 3.80 9.49 -1.61
N ILE A 60 3.55 10.73 -1.17
CA ILE A 60 3.43 11.90 -2.05
C ILE A 60 4.78 12.19 -2.76
N LEU A 61 5.88 12.19 -1.99
CA LEU A 61 7.20 12.49 -2.57
C LEU A 61 7.71 11.37 -3.48
N ASP A 62 7.44 10.10 -3.15
CA ASP A 62 7.82 8.94 -3.97
C ASP A 62 7.13 8.92 -5.35
N GLU A 63 5.99 9.58 -5.48
CA GLU A 63 5.29 9.74 -6.76
C GLU A 63 5.86 10.86 -7.62
N LEU A 64 6.55 11.83 -7.00
CA LEU A 64 7.07 13.01 -7.68
C LEU A 64 8.59 12.97 -7.88
N LEU A 65 9.33 12.24 -7.05
CA LEU A 65 10.79 12.26 -7.00
C LEU A 65 11.37 10.85 -6.98
N GLU A 66 12.42 10.63 -7.78
CA GLU A 66 13.19 9.38 -7.73
C GLU A 66 14.02 9.30 -6.45
N ASP A 67 14.60 10.41 -6.00
CA ASP A 67 15.42 10.46 -4.78
C ASP A 67 15.22 11.76 -4.01
N TYR A 68 15.37 11.70 -2.69
CA TYR A 68 15.36 12.82 -1.76
C TYR A 68 15.94 12.40 -0.41
N ARG A 69 16.44 13.36 0.37
CA ARG A 69 17.04 13.09 1.67
C ARG A 69 15.95 12.86 2.74
N THR A 70 16.05 11.74 3.50
CA THR A 70 15.25 11.52 4.70
C THR A 70 16.12 11.51 5.94
N VAL A 71 15.59 12.04 7.05
CA VAL A 71 16.23 12.07 8.37
C VAL A 71 15.28 11.41 9.38
N ASP A 72 15.69 10.26 9.93
CA ASP A 72 14.91 9.59 10.97
C ASP A 72 15.11 10.29 12.32
N VAL A 73 14.09 10.97 12.78
CA VAL A 73 14.14 11.70 14.06
C VAL A 73 13.92 10.80 15.28
N LEU A 74 13.68 9.50 15.09
CA LEU A 74 13.57 8.55 16.19
C LEU A 74 14.95 8.09 16.66
N ASP A 75 15.94 8.11 15.77
CA ASP A 75 17.32 7.71 16.08
C ASP A 75 18.09 8.83 16.82
N ARG A 76 17.64 10.10 16.68
CA ARG A 76 18.29 11.30 17.20
C ARG A 76 17.28 12.21 17.89
N GLN A 77 17.15 12.08 19.21
CA GLN A 77 16.21 12.90 19.99
C GLN A 77 16.58 14.41 19.97
N ASP A 78 17.86 14.73 19.93
CA ASP A 78 18.36 16.09 19.78
C ASP A 78 17.92 16.72 18.44
N VAL A 79 18.05 16.00 17.33
CA VAL A 79 17.55 16.42 16.00
C VAL A 79 16.03 16.58 16.01
N ARG A 80 15.31 15.67 16.67
CA ARG A 80 13.84 15.73 16.75
C ARG A 80 13.34 17.00 17.41
N GLU A 81 13.92 17.36 18.54
CA GLU A 81 13.54 18.59 19.24
C GLU A 81 14.16 19.83 18.56
N GLY A 82 15.39 19.69 18.06
CA GLY A 82 16.07 20.74 17.32
C GLY A 82 15.33 21.21 16.08
N VAL A 83 14.85 20.28 15.23
CA VAL A 83 14.16 20.64 13.99
C VAL A 83 12.82 21.35 14.24
N LYS A 84 12.14 21.02 15.35
CA LYS A 84 10.92 21.74 15.76
C LYS A 84 11.25 23.18 16.17
N ALA A 85 12.32 23.39 16.94
CA ALA A 85 12.77 24.72 17.31
C ALA A 85 13.33 25.50 16.10
N TYR A 86 13.93 24.80 15.15
CA TYR A 86 14.51 25.37 13.92
C TYR A 86 13.44 25.99 13.01
N SER A 87 12.33 25.30 12.83
CA SER A 87 11.20 25.75 11.98
C SER A 87 10.11 26.51 12.74
N ASP A 88 10.19 26.58 14.07
CA ASP A 88 9.06 27.00 14.92
C ASP A 88 7.77 26.20 14.65
N TRP A 89 7.93 24.89 14.39
CA TRP A 89 6.85 23.98 14.05
C TRP A 89 6.84 22.73 14.95
N PRO A 90 5.73 22.45 15.66
CA PRO A 90 5.75 21.49 16.78
C PRO A 90 5.72 20.01 16.36
N THR A 91 5.39 19.71 15.12
CA THR A 91 5.08 18.33 14.68
C THR A 91 6.06 17.78 13.64
N ILE A 92 6.09 16.47 13.51
CA ILE A 92 6.82 15.68 12.51
C ILE A 92 5.78 14.85 11.73
N PRO A 93 5.88 14.76 10.39
CA PRO A 93 7.03 15.10 9.54
C PRO A 93 7.15 16.60 9.27
N GLN A 94 8.35 17.01 8.77
CA GLN A 94 8.63 18.35 8.28
C GLN A 94 9.37 18.26 6.95
N LEU A 95 8.84 18.93 5.94
CA LEU A 95 9.41 18.99 4.58
C LEU A 95 10.15 20.31 4.36
N TYR A 96 11.34 20.22 3.79
CA TYR A 96 12.12 21.36 3.31
C TYR A 96 12.43 21.17 1.83
N ILE A 97 12.33 22.25 1.05
CA ILE A 97 12.65 22.28 -0.39
C ILE A 97 13.51 23.52 -0.65
N GLY A 98 14.69 23.33 -1.23
CA GLY A 98 15.60 24.42 -1.52
C GLY A 98 16.01 25.25 -0.31
N GLY A 99 16.12 24.64 0.86
CA GLY A 99 16.43 25.33 2.11
C GLY A 99 15.22 25.91 2.85
N GLU A 100 14.03 25.94 2.24
CA GLU A 100 12.83 26.56 2.80
C GLU A 100 11.90 25.51 3.43
N PHE A 101 11.38 25.82 4.62
CA PHE A 101 10.38 25.00 5.28
C PHE A 101 9.04 25.09 4.55
N GLN A 102 8.50 23.95 4.15
CA GLN A 102 7.23 23.89 3.43
C GLN A 102 6.05 23.56 4.35
N GLY A 103 6.26 22.77 5.40
CA GLY A 103 5.20 22.43 6.34
C GLY A 103 5.23 20.98 6.82
N GLY A 104 4.19 20.59 7.53
CA GLY A 104 3.90 19.23 7.98
C GLY A 104 3.02 18.48 6.98
N CYS A 105 2.51 17.31 7.41
CA CYS A 105 1.74 16.39 6.56
C CYS A 105 0.54 17.06 5.87
N ASP A 106 -0.24 17.84 6.61
CA ASP A 106 -1.48 18.42 6.07
C ASP A 106 -1.18 19.49 5.01
N ILE A 107 -0.17 20.34 5.26
CA ILE A 107 0.29 21.35 4.30
C ILE A 107 0.82 20.68 3.02
N VAL A 108 1.65 19.63 3.16
CA VAL A 108 2.20 18.90 2.00
C VAL A 108 1.09 18.25 1.17
N ARG A 109 0.06 17.71 1.82
CA ARG A 109 -1.13 17.17 1.11
C ARG A 109 -1.88 18.27 0.35
N GLU A 110 -2.09 19.42 0.96
CA GLU A 110 -2.74 20.56 0.34
C GLU A 110 -1.93 21.07 -0.87
N MET A 111 -0.62 21.25 -0.71
CA MET A 111 0.29 21.66 -1.78
C MET A 111 0.31 20.65 -2.93
N ALA A 112 0.27 19.34 -2.65
CA ALA A 112 0.18 18.31 -3.68
C ALA A 112 -1.15 18.40 -4.44
N GLY A 113 -2.26 18.58 -3.74
CA GLY A 113 -3.60 18.70 -4.34
C GLY A 113 -3.81 20.00 -5.13
N SER A 114 -3.16 21.11 -4.73
CA SER A 114 -3.24 22.40 -5.43
C SER A 114 -2.25 22.55 -6.59
N GLY A 115 -1.19 21.74 -6.64
CA GLY A 115 -0.08 21.86 -7.58
C GLY A 115 1.08 22.75 -7.09
N GLU A 116 0.96 23.36 -5.93
CA GLU A 116 2.02 24.17 -5.34
C GLU A 116 3.27 23.36 -5.04
N LEU A 117 3.12 22.07 -4.67
CA LEU A 117 4.25 21.17 -4.46
C LEU A 117 5.04 20.94 -5.75
N HIS A 118 4.35 20.73 -6.88
CA HIS A 118 4.99 20.61 -8.19
C HIS A 118 5.81 21.85 -8.54
N LYS A 119 5.22 23.02 -8.30
CA LYS A 119 5.90 24.30 -8.52
C LYS A 119 7.11 24.47 -7.61
N ALA A 120 7.01 24.15 -6.34
CA ALA A 120 8.12 24.23 -5.38
C ALA A 120 9.28 23.26 -5.75
N LEU A 121 8.95 22.09 -6.30
CA LEU A 121 9.91 21.08 -6.76
C LEU A 121 10.47 21.39 -8.17
N GLY A 122 9.88 22.35 -8.90
CA GLY A 122 10.23 22.63 -10.29
C GLY A 122 9.82 21.54 -11.29
N ILE A 123 8.76 20.79 -10.96
CA ILE A 123 8.23 19.66 -11.74
C ILE A 123 7.02 20.14 -12.54
N GLU A 124 6.96 19.79 -13.82
CA GLU A 124 5.77 20.02 -14.63
C GLU A 124 4.62 19.11 -14.21
N ILE A 125 3.41 19.67 -14.20
CA ILE A 125 2.21 18.90 -13.96
C ILE A 125 1.84 18.16 -15.22
N GLU A 126 2.00 16.83 -15.23
CA GLU A 126 1.61 16.01 -16.37
C GLU A 126 0.10 16.10 -16.61
N ASP A 127 -0.31 16.17 -17.87
CA ASP A 127 -1.70 16.05 -18.24
C ASP A 127 -2.12 14.57 -18.22
N VAL A 128 -3.11 14.25 -17.37
CA VAL A 128 -3.62 12.89 -17.16
C VAL A 128 -5.08 12.87 -17.51
N ALA A 129 -5.47 11.99 -18.41
CA ALA A 129 -6.88 11.78 -18.75
C ALA A 129 -7.63 11.12 -17.58
N ALA A 130 -8.91 11.47 -17.44
CA ALA A 130 -9.78 10.79 -16.48
C ALA A 130 -9.95 9.31 -16.90
N PRO A 131 -9.72 8.34 -15.98
CA PRO A 131 -9.81 6.93 -16.29
C PRO A 131 -11.25 6.45 -16.43
N ASN A 132 -11.44 5.36 -17.17
CA ASN A 132 -12.73 4.67 -17.19
C ASN A 132 -12.85 3.79 -15.92
N ILE A 133 -13.81 4.11 -15.06
CA ILE A 133 -14.11 3.33 -13.86
C ILE A 133 -15.58 2.90 -13.93
N THR A 134 -15.83 1.62 -13.69
CA THR A 134 -17.19 1.07 -13.62
C THR A 134 -17.59 0.84 -12.18
N ILE A 135 -18.66 1.47 -11.72
CA ILE A 135 -19.31 1.19 -10.45
C ILE A 135 -20.54 0.35 -10.73
N THR A 136 -20.63 -0.86 -10.16
CA THR A 136 -21.80 -1.74 -10.35
C THR A 136 -23.05 -1.16 -9.65
N ASP A 137 -24.23 -1.65 -10.01
CA ASP A 137 -25.48 -1.20 -9.38
C ASP A 137 -25.49 -1.46 -7.87
N SER A 138 -24.94 -2.58 -7.42
CA SER A 138 -24.80 -2.93 -6.00
C SER A 138 -23.91 -1.94 -5.25
N ALA A 139 -22.76 -1.60 -5.80
CA ALA A 139 -21.84 -0.62 -5.20
C ALA A 139 -22.42 0.81 -5.25
N ALA A 140 -23.04 1.19 -6.38
CA ALA A 140 -23.66 2.49 -6.54
C ALA A 140 -24.80 2.73 -5.53
N ALA A 141 -25.59 1.72 -5.22
CA ALA A 141 -26.64 1.82 -4.22
C ALA A 141 -26.09 2.13 -2.83
N VAL A 142 -24.99 1.48 -2.44
CA VAL A 142 -24.31 1.72 -1.14
C VAL A 142 -23.72 3.12 -1.09
N PHE A 143 -23.03 3.56 -2.14
CA PHE A 143 -22.45 4.91 -2.19
C PHE A 143 -23.52 6.00 -2.16
N LYS A 144 -24.60 5.86 -2.93
CA LYS A 144 -25.72 6.83 -2.95
C LYS A 144 -26.40 6.94 -1.59
N ALA A 145 -26.56 5.83 -0.87
CA ALA A 145 -27.08 5.87 0.49
C ALA A 145 -26.17 6.65 1.42
N ALA A 146 -24.86 6.37 1.39
CA ALA A 146 -23.88 7.08 2.21
C ALA A 146 -23.74 8.57 1.86
N LEU A 147 -23.88 8.93 0.56
CA LEU A 147 -23.90 10.33 0.11
C LEU A 147 -25.14 11.08 0.57
N ALA A 148 -26.31 10.43 0.64
CA ALA A 148 -27.54 11.02 1.11
C ALA A 148 -27.51 11.40 2.60
N ASP A 149 -26.67 10.71 3.40
CA ASP A 149 -26.44 11.00 4.82
C ASP A 149 -25.47 12.18 5.06
N GLY A 150 -25.12 12.94 4.02
CA GLY A 150 -24.28 14.15 4.12
C GLY A 150 -22.80 13.91 3.84
N GLY A 151 -22.43 12.81 3.19
CA GLY A 151 -21.08 12.57 2.71
C GLY A 151 -20.68 13.59 1.62
N GLY A 152 -19.41 13.99 1.61
CA GLY A 152 -18.78 14.77 0.53
C GLY A 152 -18.48 13.89 -0.70
N PRO A 153 -17.73 14.44 -1.69
CA PRO A 153 -17.26 13.65 -2.81
C PRO A 153 -16.51 12.39 -2.36
N LEU A 154 -16.67 11.31 -3.11
CA LEU A 154 -16.01 10.03 -2.83
C LEU A 154 -14.64 10.00 -3.50
N ARG A 155 -13.58 10.00 -2.70
CA ARG A 155 -12.21 9.86 -3.19
C ARG A 155 -11.85 8.40 -3.37
N PHE A 156 -11.36 8.06 -4.57
CA PHE A 156 -10.77 6.77 -4.87
C PHE A 156 -9.26 6.92 -5.04
N ARG A 157 -8.47 6.23 -4.21
CA ARG A 157 -7.01 6.21 -4.28
C ARG A 157 -6.51 4.84 -4.71
N VAL A 158 -5.52 4.86 -5.60
CA VAL A 158 -4.78 3.67 -6.04
C VAL A 158 -3.29 3.92 -5.81
N SER A 159 -2.73 3.32 -4.77
CA SER A 159 -1.31 3.46 -4.46
C SER A 159 -0.41 2.80 -5.52
N ALA A 160 0.89 3.11 -5.50
CA ALA A 160 1.89 2.46 -6.38
C ALA A 160 1.96 0.94 -6.20
N ARG A 161 1.47 0.41 -5.08
CA ARG A 161 1.38 -1.03 -4.80
C ARG A 161 -0.01 -1.61 -5.06
N PHE A 162 -0.89 -0.87 -5.75
CA PHE A 162 -2.29 -1.24 -5.99
C PHE A 162 -3.05 -1.57 -4.71
N GLN A 163 -2.83 -0.77 -3.67
CA GLN A 163 -3.70 -0.73 -2.50
C GLN A 163 -4.78 0.32 -2.77
N TYR A 164 -6.00 -0.05 -2.51
CA TYR A 164 -7.18 0.76 -2.80
C TYR A 164 -7.72 1.37 -1.51
N ASP A 165 -8.13 2.64 -1.60
CA ASP A 165 -8.79 3.36 -0.52
C ASP A 165 -9.99 4.13 -1.08
N LEU A 166 -11.11 4.06 -0.36
CA LEU A 166 -12.36 4.75 -0.68
C LEU A 166 -12.80 5.53 0.55
N ALA A 167 -12.78 6.85 0.48
CA ALA A 167 -13.14 7.71 1.60
C ALA A 167 -13.81 8.99 1.11
N PHE A 168 -14.66 9.59 1.95
CA PHE A 168 -15.15 10.93 1.69
C PHE A 168 -14.02 11.94 1.93
N ASP A 169 -13.81 12.83 0.96
CA ASP A 169 -12.74 13.84 1.03
C ASP A 169 -13.12 15.06 0.19
N GLN A 170 -12.42 16.17 0.37
CA GLN A 170 -12.61 17.37 -0.45
C GLN A 170 -11.82 17.26 -1.76
N LYS A 171 -12.37 17.83 -2.84
CA LYS A 171 -11.69 17.90 -4.12
C LYS A 171 -10.55 18.91 -4.06
N GLY A 172 -9.35 18.46 -4.43
CA GLY A 172 -8.18 19.31 -4.67
C GLY A 172 -8.20 19.95 -6.07
N GLY A 173 -7.38 20.96 -6.27
CA GLY A 173 -7.31 21.69 -7.56
C GLY A 173 -6.85 20.85 -8.74
N LEU A 174 -6.04 19.81 -8.50
CA LEU A 174 -5.51 18.89 -9.52
C LEU A 174 -6.29 17.57 -9.63
N ASP A 175 -7.31 17.36 -8.81
CA ASP A 175 -8.09 16.14 -8.85
C ASP A 175 -8.92 16.03 -10.12
N LEU A 176 -8.99 14.83 -10.64
CA LEU A 176 -9.85 14.44 -11.74
C LEU A 176 -11.19 13.94 -11.20
N GLU A 177 -12.26 14.23 -11.92
CA GLU A 177 -13.60 13.70 -11.64
C GLU A 177 -13.95 12.62 -12.63
N VAL A 178 -14.51 11.52 -12.12
CA VAL A 178 -15.04 10.40 -12.90
C VAL A 178 -16.47 10.16 -12.45
N GLU A 179 -17.41 10.19 -13.39
CA GLU A 179 -18.79 9.84 -13.11
C GLU A 179 -19.08 8.42 -13.59
N SER A 180 -19.62 7.59 -12.71
CA SER A 180 -20.02 6.23 -13.04
C SER A 180 -21.26 5.85 -12.24
N ASN A 181 -22.29 5.40 -12.95
CA ASN A 181 -23.55 4.96 -12.37
C ASN A 181 -24.20 5.98 -11.39
N GLY A 182 -24.07 7.28 -11.71
CA GLY A 182 -24.61 8.39 -10.89
C GLY A 182 -23.87 8.59 -9.55
N VAL A 183 -22.61 8.16 -9.46
CA VAL A 183 -21.68 8.42 -8.36
C VAL A 183 -20.47 9.14 -8.94
N THR A 184 -20.10 10.28 -8.34
CA THR A 184 -18.92 11.03 -8.72
C THR A 184 -17.74 10.62 -7.82
N LEU A 185 -16.68 10.12 -8.44
CA LEU A 185 -15.40 9.84 -7.82
C LEU A 185 -14.44 11.01 -8.07
N ILE A 186 -13.61 11.34 -7.07
CA ILE A 186 -12.46 12.21 -7.22
C ILE A 186 -11.18 11.40 -7.06
N LEU A 187 -10.20 11.64 -7.94
CA LEU A 187 -8.92 10.96 -7.95
C LEU A 187 -7.80 11.98 -8.07
N ASP A 188 -6.72 11.77 -7.32
CA ASP A 188 -5.45 12.42 -7.65
C ASP A 188 -4.89 11.85 -8.99
N ARG A 189 -3.95 12.57 -9.59
CA ARG A 189 -3.40 12.22 -10.91
C ARG A 189 -2.68 10.87 -10.93
N SER A 190 -2.00 10.53 -9.85
CA SER A 190 -1.27 9.27 -9.74
C SER A 190 -2.21 8.07 -9.58
N SER A 191 -3.29 8.23 -8.83
CA SER A 191 -4.38 7.24 -8.76
C SER A 191 -5.07 7.08 -10.11
N ALA A 192 -5.32 8.19 -10.83
CA ALA A 192 -5.96 8.16 -12.15
C ALA A 192 -5.15 7.36 -13.19
N LYS A 193 -3.82 7.53 -13.21
CA LYS A 193 -2.92 6.74 -14.08
C LYS A 193 -3.03 5.23 -13.88
N ARG A 194 -3.40 4.79 -12.66
CA ARG A 194 -3.47 3.37 -12.28
C ARG A 194 -4.89 2.82 -12.27
N ALA A 195 -5.92 3.67 -12.43
CA ALA A 195 -7.31 3.30 -12.24
C ALA A 195 -8.05 2.90 -13.53
N GLU A 196 -7.38 2.93 -14.68
CA GLU A 196 -8.04 2.62 -15.97
C GLU A 196 -8.65 1.21 -15.98
N GLY A 197 -9.91 1.12 -16.37
CA GLY A 197 -10.67 -0.13 -16.46
C GLY A 197 -11.06 -0.73 -15.10
N THR A 198 -10.88 -0.01 -14.00
CA THR A 198 -11.24 -0.49 -12.66
C THR A 198 -12.76 -0.72 -12.56
N VAL A 199 -13.15 -1.85 -11.95
CA VAL A 199 -14.54 -2.17 -11.61
C VAL A 199 -14.64 -2.19 -10.08
N ILE A 200 -15.56 -1.40 -9.54
CA ILE A 200 -15.90 -1.36 -8.11
C ILE A 200 -17.26 -2.02 -7.92
N ASP A 201 -17.29 -3.12 -7.21
CA ASP A 201 -18.47 -3.91 -6.91
C ASP A 201 -18.71 -4.01 -5.40
N TYR A 202 -19.93 -4.34 -5.00
CA TYR A 202 -20.29 -4.61 -3.61
C TYR A 202 -20.90 -5.99 -3.49
N GLU A 203 -20.21 -6.88 -2.79
CA GLU A 203 -20.62 -8.27 -2.68
C GLU A 203 -21.06 -8.60 -1.23
N LYS A 204 -22.13 -9.40 -1.14
CA LYS A 204 -22.56 -10.03 0.11
C LYS A 204 -22.23 -11.51 0.02
N SER A 205 -21.38 -11.98 0.92
CA SER A 205 -20.97 -13.37 1.00
C SER A 205 -21.23 -13.95 2.39
N ALA A 206 -21.10 -15.24 2.55
CA ALA A 206 -21.18 -15.91 3.84
C ALA A 206 -20.09 -15.46 4.84
N MET A 207 -19.01 -14.83 4.34
CA MET A 207 -17.90 -14.29 5.15
C MET A 207 -18.06 -12.81 5.50
N GLY A 208 -19.14 -12.15 5.04
CA GLY A 208 -19.43 -10.75 5.26
C GLY A 208 -19.77 -10.00 3.97
N GLU A 209 -20.00 -8.71 4.10
CA GLU A 209 -20.27 -7.81 2.99
C GLU A 209 -19.13 -6.78 2.85
N GLY A 210 -18.83 -6.35 1.62
CA GLY A 210 -17.76 -5.40 1.37
C GLY A 210 -17.57 -5.06 -0.10
N PHE A 211 -16.77 -4.03 -0.34
CA PHE A 211 -16.38 -3.64 -1.69
C PHE A 211 -15.32 -4.59 -2.24
N ARG A 212 -15.54 -5.01 -3.48
CA ARG A 212 -14.57 -5.72 -4.29
C ARG A 212 -14.11 -4.84 -5.42
N ILE A 213 -12.80 -4.62 -5.50
CA ILE A 213 -12.18 -3.82 -6.55
C ILE A 213 -11.39 -4.75 -7.48
N SER A 214 -11.68 -4.67 -8.77
CA SER A 214 -10.97 -5.39 -9.83
C SER A 214 -10.32 -4.36 -10.75
N ASN A 215 -9.01 -4.39 -10.84
CA ASN A 215 -8.25 -3.45 -11.65
C ASN A 215 -7.36 -4.23 -12.63
N PRO A 216 -7.59 -4.10 -13.95
CA PRO A 216 -6.81 -4.82 -14.96
C PRO A 216 -5.35 -4.37 -15.03
N GLY A 217 -5.04 -3.15 -14.57
CA GLY A 217 -3.68 -2.61 -14.47
C GLY A 217 -2.90 -3.15 -13.25
N GLU A 218 -3.58 -3.79 -12.28
CA GLU A 218 -2.89 -4.35 -11.12
C GLU A 218 -1.94 -5.48 -11.54
N PRO A 219 -0.65 -5.40 -11.22
CA PRO A 219 0.27 -6.49 -11.48
C PRO A 219 -0.21 -7.78 -10.83
N ALA A 220 -0.16 -8.86 -11.57
CA ALA A 220 -0.49 -10.17 -11.04
C ALA A 220 0.39 -10.48 -9.82
N LYS A 221 -0.21 -11.10 -8.80
CA LYS A 221 0.47 -11.49 -7.55
C LYS A 221 0.25 -12.98 -7.32
N VAL A 222 1.25 -13.63 -6.70
CA VAL A 222 1.06 -14.99 -6.21
C VAL A 222 0.04 -14.98 -5.08
N ARG A 223 -1.03 -15.75 -5.26
CA ARG A 223 -2.06 -15.96 -4.26
C ARG A 223 -1.78 -17.23 -3.47
N GLN A 224 -2.29 -17.32 -2.26
CA GLN A 224 -2.18 -18.54 -1.47
C GLN A 224 -3.48 -19.35 -1.60
N VAL A 225 -3.35 -20.65 -1.78
CA VAL A 225 -4.48 -21.58 -1.75
C VAL A 225 -4.27 -22.61 -0.65
N SER A 226 -5.28 -22.84 0.18
CA SER A 226 -5.20 -23.91 1.19
C SER A 226 -5.40 -25.28 0.56
N PRO A 227 -4.86 -26.37 1.16
CA PRO A 227 -5.13 -27.74 0.69
C PRO A 227 -6.61 -28.05 0.53
N THR A 228 -7.44 -27.63 1.48
CA THR A 228 -8.89 -27.84 1.44
C THR A 228 -9.56 -27.11 0.27
N ALA A 229 -9.16 -25.86 0.02
CA ALA A 229 -9.69 -25.09 -1.10
C ALA A 229 -9.25 -25.69 -2.46
N LEU A 230 -7.99 -26.10 -2.60
CA LEU A 230 -7.52 -26.79 -3.79
C LEU A 230 -8.27 -28.10 -4.03
N LYS A 231 -8.48 -28.90 -2.98
CA LYS A 231 -9.27 -30.15 -3.09
C LYS A 231 -10.69 -29.86 -3.59
N GLY A 232 -11.36 -28.83 -3.04
CA GLY A 232 -12.67 -28.42 -3.52
C GLY A 232 -12.67 -28.04 -5.00
N TRP A 233 -11.69 -27.30 -5.48
CA TRP A 233 -11.56 -26.96 -6.91
C TRP A 233 -11.40 -28.19 -7.81
N LEU A 234 -10.59 -29.15 -7.37
CA LEU A 234 -10.38 -30.40 -8.10
C LEU A 234 -11.64 -31.28 -8.12
N ASP A 235 -12.36 -31.36 -7.00
CA ASP A 235 -13.62 -32.13 -6.89
C ASP A 235 -14.76 -31.53 -7.71
N GLU A 236 -14.80 -30.20 -7.83
CA GLU A 236 -15.73 -29.46 -8.69
C GLU A 236 -15.38 -29.55 -10.18
N GLY A 237 -14.27 -30.19 -10.54
CA GLY A 237 -13.79 -30.30 -11.91
C GLY A 237 -13.30 -29.00 -12.52
N LYS A 238 -12.85 -28.05 -11.67
CA LYS A 238 -12.25 -26.79 -12.12
C LYS A 238 -10.96 -27.09 -12.89
N ASP A 239 -10.77 -26.40 -14.01
CA ASP A 239 -9.54 -26.53 -14.79
C ASP A 239 -8.38 -25.87 -14.05
N VAL A 240 -7.55 -26.69 -13.40
CA VAL A 240 -6.39 -26.29 -12.59
C VAL A 240 -5.15 -26.97 -13.10
N ALA A 241 -4.19 -26.21 -13.57
CA ALA A 241 -2.86 -26.72 -13.89
C ALA A 241 -2.01 -26.79 -12.60
N LEU A 242 -1.88 -27.98 -12.04
CA LEU A 242 -1.14 -28.23 -10.80
C LEU A 242 0.31 -28.64 -11.10
N PHE A 243 1.29 -27.90 -10.58
CA PHE A 243 2.70 -28.15 -10.79
C PHE A 243 3.46 -28.44 -9.50
N ASP A 244 4.38 -29.41 -9.57
CA ASP A 244 5.28 -29.77 -8.49
C ASP A 244 6.71 -29.30 -8.84
N VAL A 245 7.27 -28.42 -8.03
CA VAL A 245 8.61 -27.86 -8.23
C VAL A 245 9.72 -28.60 -7.49
N ARG A 246 9.39 -29.77 -6.90
CA ARG A 246 10.37 -30.58 -6.19
C ARG A 246 11.24 -31.37 -7.16
N THR A 247 12.27 -32.03 -6.63
CA THR A 247 13.12 -32.93 -7.43
C THR A 247 12.40 -34.22 -7.80
N ALA A 248 12.93 -34.95 -8.79
CA ALA A 248 12.38 -36.22 -9.20
C ALA A 248 12.43 -37.29 -8.07
N GLU A 249 13.47 -37.24 -7.24
CA GLU A 249 13.64 -38.14 -6.07
C GLU A 249 12.56 -37.85 -5.01
N GLU A 250 12.30 -36.58 -4.70
CA GLU A 250 11.23 -36.20 -3.77
C GLU A 250 9.84 -36.63 -4.28
N ARG A 251 9.62 -36.51 -5.59
CA ARG A 251 8.36 -36.96 -6.23
C ARG A 251 8.19 -38.48 -6.21
N ALA A 252 9.29 -39.26 -6.30
CA ALA A 252 9.25 -40.71 -6.18
C ALA A 252 8.82 -41.20 -4.79
N ILE A 253 9.06 -40.39 -3.75
CA ILE A 253 8.59 -40.67 -2.37
C ILE A 253 7.10 -40.41 -2.23
N ALA A 254 6.63 -39.26 -2.72
CA ALA A 254 5.25 -38.85 -2.60
C ALA A 254 4.87 -37.83 -3.70
N ALA A 255 3.65 -37.90 -4.22
CA ALA A 255 3.16 -36.96 -5.22
C ALA A 255 1.67 -36.69 -5.02
N ILE A 256 1.21 -35.47 -5.31
CA ILE A 256 -0.21 -35.16 -5.42
C ILE A 256 -0.69 -35.67 -6.79
N ALA A 257 -1.79 -36.42 -6.81
CA ALA A 257 -2.36 -36.95 -8.03
C ALA A 257 -2.67 -35.82 -9.04
N GLY A 258 -2.27 -36.02 -10.30
CA GLY A 258 -2.47 -35.01 -11.36
C GLY A 258 -1.45 -33.88 -11.39
N ALA A 259 -0.52 -33.79 -10.43
CA ALA A 259 0.53 -32.76 -10.44
C ALA A 259 1.59 -33.07 -11.49
N VAL A 260 1.86 -32.12 -12.38
CA VAL A 260 2.91 -32.15 -13.39
C VAL A 260 4.24 -31.75 -12.77
N HIS A 261 5.31 -32.47 -13.02
CA HIS A 261 6.64 -32.01 -12.59
C HIS A 261 7.08 -30.78 -13.37
N LEU A 262 7.55 -29.75 -12.68
CA LEU A 262 8.02 -28.51 -13.31
C LEU A 262 9.50 -28.65 -13.76
N ASP A 263 9.82 -29.75 -14.45
CA ASP A 263 11.04 -29.93 -15.19
C ASP A 263 10.97 -29.27 -16.58
N GLU A 264 11.86 -29.65 -17.51
CA GLU A 264 11.87 -29.08 -18.87
C GLU A 264 10.55 -29.39 -19.62
N ALA A 265 10.01 -30.59 -19.50
CA ALA A 265 8.74 -30.99 -20.10
C ALA A 265 7.55 -30.25 -19.46
N GLY A 266 7.56 -30.13 -18.15
CA GLY A 266 6.56 -29.37 -17.40
C GLY A 266 6.59 -27.85 -17.71
N ARG A 267 7.77 -27.28 -17.92
CA ARG A 267 7.91 -25.91 -18.39
C ARG A 267 7.34 -25.69 -19.79
N SER A 268 7.53 -26.69 -20.68
CA SER A 268 6.90 -26.67 -22.02
C SER A 268 5.38 -26.73 -21.92
N THR A 269 4.85 -27.56 -21.01
CA THR A 269 3.41 -27.63 -20.72
C THR A 269 2.90 -26.27 -20.19
N LEU A 270 3.60 -25.67 -19.23
CA LEU A 270 3.26 -24.35 -18.68
C LEU A 270 3.24 -23.27 -19.78
N ALA A 271 4.25 -23.26 -20.65
CA ALA A 271 4.36 -22.30 -21.74
C ALA A 271 3.18 -22.36 -22.75
N GLY A 272 2.54 -23.52 -22.86
CA GLY A 272 1.34 -23.71 -23.69
C GLY A 272 0.04 -23.24 -23.05
N LEU A 273 0.03 -22.88 -21.79
CA LEU A 273 -1.19 -22.42 -21.10
C LEU A 273 -1.53 -20.97 -21.46
N ALA A 274 -2.82 -20.63 -21.44
CA ALA A 274 -3.28 -19.26 -21.53
C ALA A 274 -2.80 -18.44 -20.30
N LYS A 275 -2.55 -17.14 -20.47
CA LYS A 275 -2.02 -16.29 -19.40
C LYS A 275 -2.99 -16.08 -18.23
N ASP A 276 -4.25 -16.41 -18.41
CA ASP A 276 -5.31 -16.38 -17.40
C ASP A 276 -5.65 -17.77 -16.83
N ALA A 277 -4.95 -18.83 -17.27
CA ALA A 277 -5.13 -20.18 -16.71
C ALA A 277 -4.87 -20.21 -15.20
N VAL A 278 -5.64 -21.03 -14.49
CA VAL A 278 -5.45 -21.24 -13.05
C VAL A 278 -4.28 -22.17 -12.82
N ILE A 279 -3.18 -21.66 -12.33
CA ILE A 279 -1.93 -22.37 -12.08
C ILE A 279 -1.71 -22.48 -10.58
N VAL A 280 -1.54 -23.69 -10.08
CA VAL A 280 -1.18 -23.94 -8.68
C VAL A 280 0.17 -24.61 -8.63
N LEU A 281 1.08 -24.07 -7.83
CA LEU A 281 2.38 -24.65 -7.57
C LEU A 281 2.48 -25.18 -6.16
N HIS A 282 3.18 -26.29 -5.99
CA HIS A 282 3.55 -26.79 -4.68
C HIS A 282 4.99 -27.27 -4.63
N CYS A 283 5.56 -27.25 -3.43
CA CYS A 283 6.78 -27.96 -3.08
C CYS A 283 6.52 -28.75 -1.79
N HIS A 284 7.55 -29.00 -0.97
CA HIS A 284 7.38 -29.69 0.31
C HIS A 284 6.54 -28.84 1.29
N HIS A 285 6.98 -27.59 1.58
CA HIS A 285 6.34 -26.70 2.58
C HIS A 285 5.84 -25.35 2.02
N GLY A 286 5.92 -25.11 0.72
CA GLY A 286 5.41 -23.88 0.09
C GLY A 286 6.46 -22.79 -0.20
N MET A 287 7.71 -22.88 0.27
CA MET A 287 8.72 -21.82 0.03
C MET A 287 9.31 -21.84 -1.38
N ARG A 288 9.77 -23.00 -1.86
CA ARG A 288 10.33 -23.14 -3.23
C ARG A 288 9.26 -22.84 -4.29
N SER A 289 8.03 -23.31 -4.06
CA SER A 289 6.91 -23.03 -4.95
C SER A 289 6.47 -21.57 -4.94
N GLN A 290 6.64 -20.85 -3.83
CA GLN A 290 6.41 -19.42 -3.81
C GLN A 290 7.37 -18.68 -4.76
N GLN A 291 8.67 -18.98 -4.70
CA GLN A 291 9.66 -18.38 -5.59
C GLN A 291 9.41 -18.71 -7.06
N ALA A 292 9.07 -19.97 -7.36
CA ALA A 292 8.73 -20.37 -8.72
C ALA A 292 7.46 -19.66 -9.21
N ALA A 293 6.46 -19.53 -8.37
CA ALA A 293 5.23 -18.82 -8.68
C ALA A 293 5.47 -17.33 -9.00
N GLU A 294 6.37 -16.66 -8.25
CA GLU A 294 6.77 -15.28 -8.51
C GLU A 294 7.44 -15.12 -9.89
N GLN A 295 8.25 -16.07 -10.31
CA GLN A 295 8.84 -16.09 -11.65
C GLN A 295 7.76 -16.25 -12.73
N ILE A 296 6.80 -17.16 -12.53
CA ILE A 296 5.70 -17.39 -13.47
C ILE A 296 4.79 -16.17 -13.58
N VAL A 297 4.53 -15.48 -12.47
CA VAL A 297 3.84 -14.18 -12.48
C VAL A 297 4.62 -13.15 -13.30
N ALA A 298 5.94 -13.08 -13.14
CA ALA A 298 6.79 -12.16 -13.93
C ALA A 298 6.79 -12.49 -15.43
N GLU A 299 6.52 -13.74 -15.81
CA GLU A 299 6.31 -14.18 -17.19
C GLU A 299 4.91 -13.80 -17.75
N GLY A 300 4.07 -13.13 -16.96
CA GLY A 300 2.77 -12.57 -17.36
C GLY A 300 1.56 -13.45 -17.08
N TYR A 301 1.68 -14.55 -16.34
CA TYR A 301 0.52 -15.34 -15.88
C TYR A 301 -0.19 -14.62 -14.72
N ARG A 302 -1.51 -14.59 -14.75
CA ARG A 302 -2.33 -13.75 -13.86
C ARG A 302 -2.99 -14.50 -12.70
N ASN A 303 -3.25 -15.81 -12.85
CA ASN A 303 -3.96 -16.63 -11.88
C ASN A 303 -3.04 -17.68 -11.27
N VAL A 304 -1.96 -17.23 -10.62
CA VAL A 304 -0.92 -18.10 -10.05
C VAL A 304 -1.10 -18.22 -8.55
N PHE A 305 -1.13 -19.45 -8.07
CA PHE A 305 -1.33 -19.79 -6.67
C PHE A 305 -0.17 -20.65 -6.13
N ASN A 306 0.17 -20.43 -4.88
CA ASN A 306 1.05 -21.27 -4.10
C ASN A 306 0.25 -22.09 -3.10
N LEU A 307 0.42 -23.42 -3.07
CA LEU A 307 -0.22 -24.29 -2.09
C LEU A 307 0.39 -24.06 -0.71
N SER A 308 -0.41 -23.50 0.20
CA SER A 308 0.02 -23.20 1.57
C SER A 308 0.42 -24.48 2.32
N GLY A 309 1.67 -24.51 2.80
CA GLY A 309 2.23 -25.68 3.48
C GLY A 309 2.62 -26.84 2.55
N GLY A 310 2.46 -26.69 1.24
CA GLY A 310 2.91 -27.64 0.23
C GLY A 310 2.27 -29.03 0.36
N ILE A 311 3.01 -30.06 -0.15
CA ILE A 311 2.55 -31.45 -0.10
C ILE A 311 2.47 -31.99 1.34
N ASP A 312 3.28 -31.50 2.27
CA ASP A 312 3.18 -31.92 3.68
C ASP A 312 1.81 -31.55 4.28
N ALA A 313 1.33 -30.33 4.03
CA ALA A 313 0.00 -29.91 4.45
C ALA A 313 -1.13 -30.60 3.69
N TRP A 314 -0.91 -30.96 2.43
CA TRP A 314 -1.85 -31.78 1.65
C TRP A 314 -2.01 -33.17 2.24
N SER A 315 -0.89 -33.87 2.48
CA SER A 315 -0.86 -35.16 3.14
C SER A 315 -1.57 -35.16 4.49
N ALA A 316 -1.29 -34.14 5.32
CA ALA A 316 -1.86 -34.07 6.67
C ALA A 316 -3.37 -33.78 6.70
N LYS A 317 -3.93 -33.08 5.68
CA LYS A 317 -5.29 -32.55 5.73
C LYS A 317 -6.24 -33.17 4.71
N ILE A 318 -5.72 -33.72 3.61
CA ILE A 318 -6.53 -34.12 2.46
C ILE A 318 -6.36 -35.60 2.14
N ASP A 319 -5.12 -36.10 2.06
CA ASP A 319 -4.86 -37.44 1.61
C ASP A 319 -3.72 -38.07 2.42
N GLU A 320 -4.08 -38.79 3.47
CA GLU A 320 -3.13 -39.48 4.36
C GLU A 320 -2.35 -40.60 3.68
N SER A 321 -2.76 -41.04 2.48
CA SER A 321 -2.03 -42.03 1.69
C SER A 321 -0.77 -41.45 1.04
N VAL A 322 -0.67 -40.13 0.90
CA VAL A 322 0.51 -39.41 0.43
C VAL A 322 1.56 -39.40 1.55
N ALA A 323 2.68 -40.08 1.33
CA ALA A 323 3.71 -40.22 2.34
C ALA A 323 4.26 -38.86 2.82
N ARG A 324 4.48 -38.73 4.12
CA ARG A 324 5.18 -37.58 4.72
C ARG A 324 6.65 -37.96 4.96
N TYR A 325 7.56 -37.02 4.68
CA TYR A 325 9.01 -37.25 4.77
C TYR A 325 9.76 -35.99 5.20
#